data_f9f62c00e42cb17dd7dfdcb31929bf3c
#
_entry.id   f9f62c00e42cb17dd7dfdcb31929bf3c
#
_cell.length_a   1.000
_cell.length_b   1.000
_cell.length_c   1.000
_cell.angle_alpha   90.00
_cell.angle_beta   90.00
_cell.angle_gamma   90.00
#
_symmetry.space_group_name_H-M   'P 1'
#
loop_
_entity.id
_entity.type
_entity.pdbx_description
1 polymer ?
#
loop_
_entity_poly.entity_id
_entity_poly.type
_entity_poly.pdbx_seq_one_letter_code
_entity_poly.pdbx_strand_id
1 'polypeptide(L)'
;MRAIVEEHDKIGHACKLSFVPSPRERATIPRMNTTTSKDAASESDPARSFQLSKPDLLTLAAIAIVATLITNLLHEGLGHGGMCIATGGQPLVISTVHFACSAEPRLVAAGGTLANLVFGAICWAVSRALKRAARWRYFFWLLMTFNLFEAGGYFLFSGIGNIGDWTAVVAGWQPVWAWRVGLAALGVITYFILFVPLCLRELRPFLGDAAKTRVRRAWQLTLVPYLTSGILSTAAGALNPVSPILILISAAAASFGGHSGLAWMASLLHGPRIPSTELQMPEIERSWGWIIAALVLAILFIAGLGPGVKLHSV
;
A
#
# COMPACT_ATOMS: atom_id res chain seq x y z
N MET A 1 -20.42 38.06 26.79
CA MET A 1 -21.15 38.44 25.63
C MET A 1 -22.21 37.41 25.36
N ARG A 2 -23.38 37.67 25.93
CA ARG A 2 -24.64 36.93 25.79
C ARG A 2 -25.35 37.38 24.51
N ALA A 3 -26.26 36.52 24.04
CA ALA A 3 -27.21 36.66 22.93
C ALA A 3 -26.63 36.15 21.59
N ILE A 4 -27.04 34.98 21.12
CA ILE A 4 -28.21 34.69 20.28
C ILE A 4 -28.48 33.16 20.42
N VAL A 5 -29.43 32.83 21.28
CA VAL A 5 -30.23 31.60 21.27
C VAL A 5 -31.66 32.11 21.15
N GLU A 6 -32.44 31.48 20.34
CA GLU A 6 -33.86 31.58 20.02
C GLU A 6 -34.13 31.97 18.57
N GLU A 7 -34.53 30.97 17.85
CA GLU A 7 -35.69 30.96 16.96
C GLU A 7 -35.50 29.91 15.84
N HIS A 8 -36.15 28.74 16.00
CA HIS A 8 -36.85 28.00 14.94
C HIS A 8 -37.39 26.67 15.50
N ASP A 9 -38.38 26.82 16.36
CA ASP A 9 -39.36 25.78 16.62
C ASP A 9 -40.66 26.24 15.93
N LYS A 10 -41.10 25.54 14.90
CA LYS A 10 -42.44 25.46 14.30
C LYS A 10 -42.35 25.17 12.82
N ILE A 11 -42.57 23.91 12.45
CA ILE A 11 -43.50 23.46 11.40
C ILE A 11 -43.54 21.92 11.50
N GLY A 12 -44.46 21.44 12.31
CA GLY A 12 -44.96 20.09 12.26
C GLY A 12 -46.25 20.11 11.40
N HIS A 13 -46.28 19.36 10.35
CA HIS A 13 -47.55 18.88 9.80
C HIS A 13 -47.38 17.47 9.26
N ALA A 14 -48.02 16.57 10.00
CA ALA A 14 -48.26 15.18 9.69
C ALA A 14 -49.01 15.02 8.34
N CYS A 15 -48.56 14.10 7.51
CA CYS A 15 -49.36 13.48 6.49
C CYS A 15 -49.45 11.97 6.80
N LYS A 16 -50.49 11.60 7.55
CA LYS A 16 -50.93 10.21 7.74
C LYS A 16 -51.72 9.80 6.51
N LEU A 17 -51.17 8.94 5.66
CA LEU A 17 -51.95 8.21 4.68
C LEU A 17 -52.26 6.84 5.26
N SER A 18 -53.55 6.72 5.64
CA SER A 18 -54.17 5.47 6.06
C SER A 18 -54.44 4.60 4.83
N PHE A 19 -53.85 3.42 4.79
CA PHE A 19 -54.18 2.41 3.78
C PHE A 19 -55.19 1.42 4.40
N VAL A 20 -56.44 1.40 3.88
CA VAL A 20 -57.50 0.48 4.24
C VAL A 20 -57.36 -0.77 3.40
N PRO A 21 -57.32 -1.98 3.94
CA PRO A 21 -57.39 -3.18 3.15
C PRO A 21 -58.83 -3.58 2.85
N SER A 22 -59.12 -3.82 1.58
CA SER A 22 -60.38 -4.42 1.08
C SER A 22 -60.36 -5.95 1.23
N PRO A 23 -61.50 -6.59 1.62
CA PRO A 23 -61.55 -8.03 1.81
C PRO A 23 -62.18 -8.75 0.58
N ARG A 24 -61.83 -10.06 0.46
CA ARG A 24 -62.39 -11.15 -0.38
C ARG A 24 -61.68 -11.35 -1.71
N GLU A 25 -61.26 -12.61 -1.96
CA GLU A 25 -62.13 -13.78 -2.18
C GLU A 25 -61.42 -15.09 -1.82
N ARG A 26 -62.13 -15.95 -1.13
CA ARG A 26 -61.79 -17.38 -0.94
C ARG A 26 -62.14 -18.14 -2.21
N ALA A 27 -61.15 -18.68 -2.91
CA ALA A 27 -61.35 -19.78 -3.85
C ALA A 27 -60.80 -21.05 -3.23
N THR A 28 -61.75 -21.96 -2.94
CA THR A 28 -61.53 -23.34 -2.50
C THR A 28 -61.08 -24.15 -3.73
N ILE A 29 -59.90 -24.71 -3.69
CA ILE A 29 -59.41 -25.69 -4.69
C ILE A 29 -59.12 -27.02 -3.97
N PRO A 30 -59.50 -28.15 -4.55
CA PRO A 30 -59.57 -29.43 -3.85
C PRO A 30 -58.19 -30.08 -3.68
N ARG A 31 -58.04 -30.79 -2.55
CA ARG A 31 -56.91 -31.68 -2.25
C ARG A 31 -56.82 -32.77 -3.33
N MET A 32 -55.73 -32.81 -4.03
CA MET A 32 -55.29 -33.97 -4.79
C MET A 32 -54.09 -34.59 -4.05
N ASN A 33 -54.35 -35.74 -3.44
CA ASN A 33 -53.33 -36.64 -2.90
C ASN A 33 -52.51 -37.16 -4.07
N THR A 34 -51.24 -36.91 -4.08
CA THR A 34 -50.27 -37.69 -4.84
C THR A 34 -49.12 -38.09 -3.95
N THR A 35 -48.98 -39.38 -3.89
CA THR A 35 -47.97 -40.20 -3.24
C THR A 35 -46.54 -39.80 -3.52
N THR A 36 -45.77 -39.77 -2.44
CA THR A 36 -44.32 -39.95 -2.28
C THR A 36 -43.56 -40.50 -3.47
N SER A 37 -42.65 -39.72 -4.00
CA SER A 37 -41.36 -40.20 -4.49
C SER A 37 -40.28 -39.40 -3.79
N LYS A 38 -39.54 -40.05 -2.90
CA LYS A 38 -38.29 -39.59 -2.34
C LYS A 38 -37.20 -39.74 -3.40
N ASP A 39 -36.99 -38.73 -4.16
CA ASP A 39 -35.70 -38.51 -4.81
C ASP A 39 -35.22 -37.14 -4.39
N ALA A 40 -34.37 -37.16 -3.37
CA ALA A 40 -33.65 -36.00 -2.90
C ALA A 40 -32.62 -35.62 -3.97
N ALA A 41 -33.07 -34.91 -5.00
CA ALA A 41 -32.17 -34.05 -5.76
C ALA A 41 -31.76 -32.94 -4.79
N SER A 42 -30.56 -33.03 -4.30
CA SER A 42 -29.85 -31.93 -3.62
C SER A 42 -29.89 -30.74 -4.57
N GLU A 43 -30.86 -29.87 -4.39
CA GLU A 43 -30.92 -28.54 -4.96
C GLU A 43 -29.72 -27.82 -4.41
N SER A 44 -28.62 -27.81 -5.16
CA SER A 44 -27.43 -26.99 -4.87
C SER A 44 -27.91 -25.55 -4.91
N ASP A 45 -28.09 -25.00 -3.71
CA ASP A 45 -28.41 -23.61 -3.45
C ASP A 45 -27.40 -22.73 -4.21
N PRO A 46 -27.80 -22.01 -5.28
CA PRO A 46 -26.91 -21.12 -6.05
C PRO A 46 -26.50 -19.87 -5.24
N ALA A 47 -26.98 -19.73 -4.02
CA ALA A 47 -26.63 -18.66 -3.09
C ALA A 47 -25.55 -19.07 -2.09
N ARG A 48 -24.69 -20.05 -2.37
CA ARG A 48 -23.41 -20.12 -1.66
C ARG A 48 -22.64 -18.85 -1.96
N SER A 49 -22.93 -17.81 -1.17
CA SER A 49 -22.14 -16.60 -1.09
C SER A 49 -20.66 -17.01 -1.05
N PHE A 50 -19.90 -16.64 -2.05
CA PHE A 50 -18.47 -16.90 -2.17
C PHE A 50 -17.80 -16.20 -0.95
N GLN A 51 -17.79 -16.89 0.19
CA GLN A 51 -17.09 -16.41 1.38
C GLN A 51 -15.61 -16.54 1.10
N LEU A 52 -15.02 -15.42 0.70
CA LEU A 52 -13.56 -15.32 0.64
C LEU A 52 -12.98 -15.73 2.00
N SER A 53 -12.16 -16.77 2.05
CA SER A 53 -11.44 -17.19 3.25
C SER A 53 -10.43 -16.11 3.69
N LYS A 54 -9.74 -16.29 4.79
CA LYS A 54 -8.75 -15.32 5.26
C LYS A 54 -7.47 -15.46 4.42
N PRO A 55 -6.82 -14.35 4.01
CA PRO A 55 -5.53 -14.44 3.35
C PRO A 55 -4.47 -15.04 4.29
N ASP A 56 -3.54 -15.82 3.75
CA ASP A 56 -2.44 -16.39 4.53
C ASP A 56 -1.42 -15.31 4.91
N LEU A 57 -1.38 -14.98 6.21
CA LEU A 57 -0.56 -13.88 6.72
C LEU A 57 0.95 -14.12 6.53
N LEU A 58 1.39 -15.38 6.59
CA LEU A 58 2.80 -15.71 6.40
C LEU A 58 3.22 -15.51 4.94
N THR A 59 2.36 -15.85 4.00
CA THR A 59 2.59 -15.55 2.57
C THR A 59 2.55 -14.05 2.29
N LEU A 60 1.65 -13.29 2.97
CA LEU A 60 1.64 -11.82 2.85
C LEU A 60 2.96 -11.20 3.34
N ALA A 61 3.45 -11.65 4.52
CA ALA A 61 4.73 -11.21 5.05
C ALA A 61 5.90 -11.59 4.12
N ALA A 62 5.88 -12.79 3.57
CA ALA A 62 6.89 -13.25 2.62
C ALA A 62 6.92 -12.39 1.35
N ILE A 63 5.76 -12.09 0.78
CA ILE A 63 5.64 -11.19 -0.38
C ILE A 63 6.16 -9.78 -0.01
N ALA A 64 5.87 -9.29 1.20
CA ALA A 64 6.33 -7.99 1.67
C ALA A 64 7.86 -7.93 1.81
N ILE A 65 8.51 -8.97 2.32
CA ILE A 65 9.96 -9.06 2.40
C ILE A 65 10.59 -8.91 1.02
N VAL A 66 10.11 -9.68 0.05
CA VAL A 66 10.63 -9.63 -1.33
C VAL A 66 10.40 -8.25 -1.95
N ALA A 67 9.20 -7.69 -1.75
CA ALA A 67 8.86 -6.35 -2.26
C ALA A 67 9.73 -5.26 -1.64
N THR A 68 9.98 -5.30 -0.32
CA THR A 68 10.86 -4.34 0.39
C THR A 68 12.27 -4.36 -0.18
N LEU A 69 12.84 -5.56 -0.34
CA LEU A 69 14.19 -5.71 -0.88
C LEU A 69 14.30 -5.15 -2.30
N ILE A 70 13.34 -5.47 -3.16
CA ILE A 70 13.32 -4.96 -4.54
C ILE A 70 13.16 -3.44 -4.56
N THR A 71 12.25 -2.87 -3.75
CA THR A 71 12.08 -1.41 -3.67
C THR A 71 13.37 -0.72 -3.23
N ASN A 72 14.05 -1.25 -2.22
CA ASN A 72 15.32 -0.71 -1.76
C ASN A 72 16.42 -0.80 -2.84
N LEU A 73 16.54 -1.93 -3.54
CA LEU A 73 17.50 -2.07 -4.65
C LEU A 73 17.17 -1.15 -5.84
N LEU A 74 15.90 -0.88 -6.09
CA LEU A 74 15.49 0.07 -7.11
C LEU A 74 15.86 1.50 -6.71
N HIS A 75 15.70 1.87 -5.45
CA HIS A 75 16.05 3.18 -4.92
C HIS A 75 17.57 3.39 -4.87
N GLU A 76 18.26 2.56 -4.06
CA GLU A 76 19.71 2.72 -3.81
C GLU A 76 20.54 2.27 -5.02
N GLY A 77 20.27 1.08 -5.55
CA GLY A 77 21.09 0.48 -6.61
C GLY A 77 20.83 1.13 -7.96
N LEU A 78 19.60 1.04 -8.47
CA LEU A 78 19.29 1.54 -9.80
C LEU A 78 19.09 3.06 -9.82
N GLY A 79 18.44 3.62 -8.80
CA GLY A 79 18.20 5.05 -8.68
C GLY A 79 19.49 5.85 -8.47
N HIS A 80 20.06 5.79 -7.28
CA HIS A 80 21.29 6.50 -6.99
C HIS A 80 22.48 5.93 -7.76
N GLY A 81 22.63 4.59 -7.81
CA GLY A 81 23.72 3.93 -8.51
C GLY A 81 23.70 4.14 -10.02
N GLY A 82 22.54 4.01 -10.63
CA GLY A 82 22.35 4.26 -12.06
C GLY A 82 22.67 5.72 -12.44
N MET A 83 22.19 6.68 -11.65
CA MET A 83 22.52 8.11 -11.86
C MET A 83 23.98 8.43 -11.58
N CYS A 84 24.62 7.77 -10.61
CA CYS A 84 26.05 7.89 -10.37
C CYS A 84 26.85 7.54 -11.64
N ILE A 85 26.59 6.38 -12.23
CA ILE A 85 27.23 5.93 -13.46
C ILE A 85 26.90 6.87 -14.64
N ALA A 86 25.62 7.23 -14.79
CA ALA A 86 25.16 8.08 -15.90
C ALA A 86 25.77 9.50 -15.88
N THR A 87 26.17 9.98 -14.70
CA THR A 87 26.84 11.28 -14.52
C THR A 87 28.37 11.17 -14.51
N GLY A 88 28.94 9.99 -14.81
CA GLY A 88 30.39 9.76 -14.88
C GLY A 88 31.05 9.50 -13.52
N GLY A 89 30.26 9.30 -12.45
CA GLY A 89 30.76 8.91 -11.15
C GLY A 89 31.01 7.41 -11.03
N GLN A 90 31.73 7.03 -9.99
CA GLN A 90 31.98 5.62 -9.63
C GLN A 90 31.21 5.26 -8.36
N PRO A 91 30.39 4.18 -8.38
CA PRO A 91 29.75 3.65 -7.21
C PRO A 91 30.80 3.17 -6.19
N LEU A 92 30.77 3.69 -4.97
CA LEU A 92 31.74 3.36 -3.91
C LEU A 92 31.18 2.37 -2.90
N VAL A 93 29.97 2.65 -2.39
CA VAL A 93 29.29 1.83 -1.37
C VAL A 93 27.83 1.76 -1.68
N ILE A 94 27.24 0.59 -1.50
CA ILE A 94 25.78 0.38 -1.44
C ILE A 94 25.40 -0.29 -0.14
N SER A 95 24.38 0.21 0.52
CA SER A 95 23.78 -0.40 1.71
C SER A 95 22.26 -0.28 1.67
N THR A 96 21.57 -0.73 2.71
CA THR A 96 20.10 -0.59 2.84
C THR A 96 19.64 0.82 3.21
N VAL A 97 20.56 1.73 3.55
CA VAL A 97 20.26 3.08 4.08
C VAL A 97 21.08 4.18 3.43
N HIS A 98 22.04 3.84 2.57
CA HIS A 98 22.96 4.81 2.02
C HIS A 98 23.65 4.28 0.76
N PHE A 99 23.77 5.14 -0.23
CA PHE A 99 24.59 4.95 -1.42
C PHE A 99 25.67 6.03 -1.49
N ALA A 100 26.91 5.64 -1.78
CA ALA A 100 28.01 6.58 -1.97
C ALA A 100 28.52 6.56 -3.40
N CYS A 101 28.72 7.73 -3.99
CA CYS A 101 29.26 7.96 -5.32
C CYS A 101 30.51 8.82 -5.23
N SER A 102 31.50 8.63 -6.11
CA SER A 102 32.70 9.46 -6.18
C SER A 102 32.44 10.91 -6.60
N ALA A 103 31.28 11.15 -7.24
CA ALA A 103 30.76 12.47 -7.56
C ALA A 103 29.30 12.51 -7.12
N GLU A 104 28.90 13.56 -6.44
CA GLU A 104 27.54 13.70 -5.90
C GLU A 104 26.76 14.85 -6.57
N PRO A 105 26.52 14.79 -7.90
CA PRO A 105 25.65 15.76 -8.52
C PRO A 105 24.21 15.59 -8.01
N ARG A 106 23.42 16.66 -8.06
CA ARG A 106 22.00 16.65 -7.64
C ARG A 106 21.16 15.54 -8.28
N LEU A 107 21.54 15.12 -9.50
CA LEU A 107 20.87 14.02 -10.20
C LEU A 107 21.06 12.67 -9.49
N VAL A 108 22.23 12.44 -8.85
CA VAL A 108 22.43 11.23 -8.05
C VAL A 108 21.47 11.24 -6.86
N ALA A 109 21.40 12.36 -6.15
CA ALA A 109 20.45 12.50 -5.03
C ALA A 109 18.97 12.33 -5.48
N ALA A 110 18.57 12.88 -6.62
CA ALA A 110 17.22 12.70 -7.16
C ALA A 110 16.94 11.28 -7.64
N GLY A 111 17.98 10.52 -7.97
CA GLY A 111 17.91 9.23 -8.65
C GLY A 111 17.01 8.20 -7.97
N GLY A 112 17.12 8.06 -6.65
CA GLY A 112 16.32 7.12 -5.87
C GLY A 112 14.81 7.37 -6.03
N THR A 113 14.38 8.60 -5.78
CA THR A 113 12.97 8.99 -5.91
C THR A 113 12.47 8.86 -7.35
N LEU A 114 13.27 9.24 -8.34
CA LEU A 114 12.90 9.12 -9.76
C LEU A 114 12.72 7.65 -10.16
N ALA A 115 13.62 6.77 -9.72
CA ALA A 115 13.47 5.33 -9.93
C ALA A 115 12.17 4.82 -9.31
N ASN A 116 11.89 5.19 -8.06
CA ASN A 116 10.65 4.80 -7.39
C ASN A 116 9.39 5.24 -8.15
N LEU A 117 9.34 6.45 -8.69
CA LEU A 117 8.21 6.93 -9.49
C LEU A 117 8.04 6.09 -10.77
N VAL A 118 9.11 5.84 -11.50
CA VAL A 118 9.08 5.07 -12.75
C VAL A 118 8.67 3.63 -12.48
N PHE A 119 9.31 2.97 -11.51
CA PHE A 119 8.99 1.57 -11.19
C PHE A 119 7.63 1.42 -10.51
N GLY A 120 7.19 2.38 -9.71
CA GLY A 120 5.83 2.46 -9.20
C GLY A 120 4.80 2.45 -10.32
N ALA A 121 5.00 3.26 -11.36
CA ALA A 121 4.12 3.30 -12.54
C ALA A 121 4.17 2.00 -13.36
N ILE A 122 5.35 1.41 -13.57
CA ILE A 122 5.51 0.12 -14.24
C ILE A 122 4.78 -0.98 -13.46
N CYS A 123 5.00 -1.07 -12.15
CA CYS A 123 4.35 -2.06 -11.30
C CYS A 123 2.83 -1.90 -11.28
N TRP A 124 2.32 -0.66 -11.34
CA TRP A 124 0.89 -0.39 -11.51
C TRP A 124 0.36 -1.00 -12.81
N ALA A 125 1.00 -0.73 -13.94
CA ALA A 125 0.59 -1.27 -15.24
C ALA A 125 0.62 -2.81 -15.23
N VAL A 126 1.67 -3.43 -14.70
CA VAL A 126 1.80 -4.89 -14.58
C VAL A 126 0.71 -5.46 -13.67
N SER A 127 0.44 -4.86 -12.50
CA SER A 127 -0.60 -5.34 -11.59
C SER A 127 -1.98 -5.37 -12.26
N ARG A 128 -2.29 -4.39 -13.10
CA ARG A 128 -3.56 -4.33 -13.87
C ARG A 128 -3.63 -5.37 -14.98
N ALA A 129 -2.51 -5.74 -15.58
CA ALA A 129 -2.46 -6.80 -16.59
C ALA A 129 -2.69 -8.19 -15.98
N LEU A 130 -2.35 -8.41 -14.72
CA LEU A 130 -2.44 -9.70 -14.02
C LEU A 130 -3.85 -9.96 -13.47
N LYS A 131 -4.80 -10.31 -14.35
CA LYS A 131 -6.22 -10.46 -13.99
C LYS A 131 -6.56 -11.73 -13.18
N ARG A 132 -5.74 -12.78 -13.23
CA ARG A 132 -6.05 -14.10 -12.63
C ARG A 132 -5.03 -14.61 -11.62
N ALA A 133 -3.85 -14.03 -11.56
CA ALA A 133 -2.74 -14.47 -10.72
C ALA A 133 -2.68 -13.66 -9.40
N ALA A 134 -3.55 -13.99 -8.43
CA ALA A 134 -3.75 -13.20 -7.21
C ALA A 134 -2.45 -12.83 -6.47
N ARG A 135 -1.57 -13.80 -6.22
CA ARG A 135 -0.28 -13.58 -5.51
C ARG A 135 0.63 -12.62 -6.26
N TRP A 136 0.76 -12.79 -7.59
CA TRP A 136 1.57 -11.91 -8.43
C TRP A 136 0.96 -10.52 -8.57
N ARG A 137 -0.37 -10.42 -8.76
CA ARG A 137 -1.05 -9.12 -8.80
C ARG A 137 -0.89 -8.37 -7.48
N TYR A 138 -1.00 -9.06 -6.34
CA TYR A 138 -0.78 -8.47 -5.02
C TYR A 138 0.69 -8.04 -4.83
N PHE A 139 1.64 -8.85 -5.25
CA PHE A 139 3.06 -8.51 -5.22
C PHE A 139 3.36 -7.23 -6.01
N PHE A 140 2.87 -7.12 -7.25
CA PHE A 140 3.07 -5.92 -8.04
C PHE A 140 2.27 -4.72 -7.52
N TRP A 141 1.10 -4.94 -6.92
CA TRP A 141 0.38 -3.90 -6.19
C TRP A 141 1.21 -3.40 -5.00
N LEU A 142 1.85 -4.28 -4.26
CA LEU A 142 2.68 -3.91 -3.11
C LEU A 142 3.96 -3.19 -3.55
N LEU A 143 4.63 -3.67 -4.61
CA LEU A 143 5.76 -2.96 -5.22
C LEU A 143 5.38 -1.55 -5.69
N MET A 144 4.24 -1.42 -6.39
CA MET A 144 3.70 -0.10 -6.75
C MET A 144 3.53 0.77 -5.51
N THR A 145 2.88 0.23 -4.48
CA THR A 145 2.56 0.99 -3.26
C THR A 145 3.82 1.43 -2.53
N PHE A 146 4.78 0.53 -2.32
CA PHE A 146 6.05 0.87 -1.66
C PHE A 146 6.80 1.95 -2.44
N ASN A 147 6.99 1.75 -3.75
CA ASN A 147 7.73 2.72 -4.56
C ASN A 147 7.04 4.10 -4.59
N LEU A 148 5.71 4.17 -4.79
CA LEU A 148 5.00 5.46 -4.84
C LEU A 148 4.96 6.15 -3.47
N PHE A 149 4.75 5.38 -2.39
CA PHE A 149 4.73 5.93 -1.04
C PHE A 149 6.11 6.42 -0.61
N GLU A 150 7.17 5.71 -0.96
CA GLU A 150 8.53 6.15 -0.72
C GLU A 150 8.84 7.44 -1.48
N ALA A 151 8.51 7.52 -2.77
CA ALA A 151 8.69 8.72 -3.56
C ALA A 151 7.96 9.95 -3.00
N GLY A 152 6.66 9.81 -2.68
CA GLY A 152 5.88 10.88 -2.07
C GLY A 152 6.36 11.23 -0.66
N GLY A 153 6.79 10.22 0.11
CA GLY A 153 7.35 10.34 1.44
C GLY A 153 8.66 11.13 1.46
N TYR A 154 9.55 10.90 0.50
CA TYR A 154 10.81 11.65 0.38
C TYR A 154 10.59 13.15 0.14
N PHE A 155 9.59 13.55 -0.67
CA PHE A 155 9.24 14.97 -0.81
C PHE A 155 8.79 15.58 0.53
N LEU A 156 7.90 14.89 1.26
CA LEU A 156 7.45 15.33 2.58
C LEU A 156 8.59 15.42 3.59
N PHE A 157 9.39 14.37 3.66
CA PHE A 157 10.47 14.23 4.61
C PHE A 157 11.52 15.31 4.41
N SER A 158 11.93 15.56 3.16
CA SER A 158 12.88 16.60 2.82
C SER A 158 12.31 18.00 3.04
N GLY A 159 11.04 18.24 2.68
CA GLY A 159 10.42 19.54 2.86
C GLY A 159 10.21 19.92 4.33
N ILE A 160 9.73 18.98 5.15
CA ILE A 160 9.44 19.22 6.57
C ILE A 160 10.71 19.09 7.42
N GLY A 161 11.43 17.97 7.29
CA GLY A 161 12.59 17.63 8.11
C GLY A 161 13.89 18.29 7.69
N ASN A 162 13.98 18.79 6.45
CA ASN A 162 15.22 19.29 5.84
C ASN A 162 16.35 18.26 5.87
N ILE A 163 16.02 17.01 5.62
CA ILE A 163 16.92 15.86 5.54
C ILE A 163 16.48 14.93 4.40
N GLY A 164 17.39 14.10 3.90
CA GLY A 164 17.13 13.17 2.81
C GLY A 164 17.44 13.75 1.42
N ASP A 165 17.16 12.99 0.39
CA ASP A 165 17.63 13.19 -0.98
C ASP A 165 17.28 14.56 -1.56
N TRP A 166 16.03 14.98 -1.40
CA TRP A 166 15.57 16.24 -1.99
C TRP A 166 16.12 17.46 -1.28
N THR A 167 16.58 17.33 -0.03
CA THR A 167 17.37 18.39 0.63
C THR A 167 18.70 18.58 -0.09
N ALA A 168 19.36 17.47 -0.49
CA ALA A 168 20.59 17.55 -1.28
C ALA A 168 20.33 18.13 -2.68
N VAL A 169 19.20 17.78 -3.31
CA VAL A 169 18.82 18.33 -4.63
C VAL A 169 18.67 19.85 -4.59
N VAL A 170 18.00 20.40 -3.58
CA VAL A 170 17.75 21.86 -3.47
C VAL A 170 18.83 22.60 -2.68
N ALA A 171 19.90 21.93 -2.27
CA ALA A 171 20.98 22.54 -1.51
C ALA A 171 21.54 23.78 -2.21
N GLY A 172 21.66 24.89 -1.47
CA GLY A 172 22.17 26.17 -1.99
C GLY A 172 21.13 27.00 -2.79
N TRP A 173 19.93 26.49 -3.07
CA TRP A 173 18.90 27.28 -3.73
C TRP A 173 18.22 28.23 -2.74
N GLN A 174 17.99 29.49 -3.19
CA GLN A 174 17.42 30.56 -2.37
C GLN A 174 16.04 30.98 -2.92
N PRO A 175 15.10 31.39 -2.08
CA PRO A 175 15.14 31.30 -0.62
C PRO A 175 14.83 29.87 -0.14
N VAL A 176 15.56 29.37 0.84
CA VAL A 176 15.47 27.97 1.35
C VAL A 176 14.05 27.58 1.75
N TRP A 177 13.34 28.48 2.44
CA TRP A 177 11.98 28.20 2.91
C TRP A 177 10.99 27.92 1.76
N ALA A 178 11.14 28.59 0.63
CA ALA A 178 10.22 28.41 -0.53
C ALA A 178 10.39 27.00 -1.13
N TRP A 179 11.61 26.53 -1.26
CA TRP A 179 11.88 25.17 -1.75
C TRP A 179 11.36 24.11 -0.79
N ARG A 180 11.55 24.30 0.52
CA ARG A 180 10.99 23.40 1.54
C ARG A 180 9.48 23.35 1.53
N VAL A 181 8.82 24.50 1.43
CA VAL A 181 7.35 24.57 1.28
C VAL A 181 6.89 23.91 -0.01
N GLY A 182 7.60 24.16 -1.12
CA GLY A 182 7.32 23.52 -2.41
C GLY A 182 7.43 21.98 -2.35
N LEU A 183 8.49 21.46 -1.73
CA LEU A 183 8.67 20.01 -1.52
C LEU A 183 7.58 19.43 -0.61
N ALA A 184 7.26 20.10 0.50
CA ALA A 184 6.19 19.65 1.39
C ALA A 184 4.82 19.64 0.68
N ALA A 185 4.50 20.68 -0.08
CA ALA A 185 3.27 20.76 -0.87
C ALA A 185 3.22 19.66 -1.94
N LEU A 186 4.33 19.43 -2.67
CA LEU A 186 4.45 18.35 -3.64
C LEU A 186 4.24 16.99 -2.97
N GLY A 187 4.83 16.77 -1.80
CA GLY A 187 4.67 15.55 -1.03
C GLY A 187 3.22 15.34 -0.56
N VAL A 188 2.55 16.39 -0.07
CA VAL A 188 1.12 16.31 0.30
C VAL A 188 0.27 15.92 -0.91
N ILE A 189 0.46 16.57 -2.06
CA ILE A 189 -0.30 16.30 -3.27
C ILE A 189 -0.04 14.87 -3.75
N THR A 190 1.23 14.49 -3.92
CA THR A 190 1.57 13.17 -4.45
C THR A 190 1.16 12.06 -3.50
N TYR A 191 1.46 12.17 -2.21
CA TYR A 191 1.21 11.13 -1.24
C TYR A 191 -0.28 10.96 -0.94
N PHE A 192 -0.96 12.03 -0.47
CA PHE A 192 -2.31 11.92 0.06
C PHE A 192 -3.40 12.05 -1.01
N ILE A 193 -3.18 12.87 -2.05
CA ILE A 193 -4.20 13.13 -3.07
C ILE A 193 -4.08 12.15 -4.25
N LEU A 194 -2.86 11.74 -4.63
CA LEU A 194 -2.65 10.86 -5.78
C LEU A 194 -2.43 9.40 -5.37
N PHE A 195 -1.43 9.11 -4.54
CA PHE A 195 -0.96 7.73 -4.33
C PHE A 195 -1.85 6.94 -3.38
N VAL A 196 -2.30 7.50 -2.25
CA VAL A 196 -3.19 6.80 -1.33
C VAL A 196 -4.51 6.40 -2.01
N PRO A 197 -5.24 7.30 -2.71
CA PRO A 197 -6.44 6.90 -3.44
C PRO A 197 -6.19 5.88 -4.56
N LEU A 198 -5.06 5.99 -5.28
CA LEU A 198 -4.67 5.02 -6.29
C LEU A 198 -4.45 3.62 -5.68
N CYS A 199 -3.66 3.54 -4.60
CA CYS A 199 -3.38 2.28 -3.91
C CYS A 199 -4.65 1.63 -3.35
N LEU A 200 -5.55 2.43 -2.77
CA LEU A 200 -6.86 1.95 -2.31
C LEU A 200 -7.73 1.42 -3.45
N ARG A 201 -7.76 2.12 -4.58
CA ARG A 201 -8.51 1.68 -5.77
C ARG A 201 -8.01 0.34 -6.24
N GLU A 202 -6.71 0.18 -6.39
CA GLU A 202 -6.09 -1.06 -6.89
C GLU A 202 -6.09 -2.21 -5.85
N LEU A 203 -6.36 -1.92 -4.57
CA LEU A 203 -6.57 -2.93 -3.53
C LEU A 203 -7.97 -3.55 -3.58
N ARG A 204 -8.98 -2.84 -4.10
CA ARG A 204 -10.40 -3.26 -4.09
C ARG A 204 -10.64 -4.69 -4.60
N PRO A 205 -10.02 -5.17 -5.70
CA PRO A 205 -10.23 -6.52 -6.19
C PRO A 205 -9.94 -7.63 -5.18
N PHE A 206 -9.13 -7.34 -4.14
CA PHE A 206 -8.75 -8.30 -3.10
C PHE A 206 -9.68 -8.30 -1.89
N LEU A 207 -10.62 -7.34 -1.79
CA LEU A 207 -11.36 -7.10 -0.54
C LEU A 207 -12.64 -7.91 -0.38
N GLY A 208 -13.24 -8.36 -1.50
CA GLY A 208 -14.55 -9.02 -1.49
C GLY A 208 -15.70 -8.05 -1.20
N ASP A 209 -16.92 -8.58 -1.25
CA ASP A 209 -18.15 -7.77 -1.25
C ASP A 209 -18.74 -7.48 0.12
N ALA A 210 -18.55 -8.34 1.11
CA ALA A 210 -19.18 -8.20 2.41
C ALA A 210 -18.52 -7.09 3.24
N ALA A 211 -19.28 -6.08 3.67
CA ALA A 211 -18.76 -4.88 4.36
C ALA A 211 -17.91 -5.19 5.60
N LYS A 212 -18.34 -6.12 6.47
CA LYS A 212 -17.60 -6.48 7.69
C LYS A 212 -16.27 -7.18 7.41
N THR A 213 -16.21 -8.03 6.40
CA THR A 213 -14.99 -8.76 6.03
C THR A 213 -14.04 -7.89 5.23
N ARG A 214 -14.56 -6.95 4.43
CA ARG A 214 -13.80 -6.02 3.60
C ARG A 214 -12.78 -5.19 4.39
N VAL A 215 -13.23 -4.51 5.43
CA VAL A 215 -12.36 -3.65 6.26
C VAL A 215 -11.29 -4.50 6.97
N ARG A 216 -11.70 -5.62 7.58
CA ARG A 216 -10.76 -6.55 8.23
C ARG A 216 -9.71 -7.06 7.25
N ARG A 217 -10.14 -7.44 6.04
CA ARG A 217 -9.25 -7.95 5.01
C ARG A 217 -8.30 -6.86 4.51
N ALA A 218 -8.80 -5.63 4.34
CA ALA A 218 -7.96 -4.49 4.00
C ALA A 218 -6.85 -4.29 5.04
N TRP A 219 -7.17 -4.32 6.34
CA TRP A 219 -6.18 -4.24 7.40
C TRP A 219 -5.13 -5.36 7.32
N GLN A 220 -5.51 -6.60 7.04
CA GLN A 220 -4.55 -7.69 6.87
C GLN A 220 -3.62 -7.47 5.67
N LEU A 221 -4.17 -7.01 4.54
CA LEU A 221 -3.43 -6.76 3.30
C LEU A 221 -2.54 -5.52 3.36
N THR A 222 -2.76 -4.60 4.29
CA THR A 222 -1.98 -3.37 4.42
C THR A 222 -1.07 -3.36 5.63
N LEU A 223 -1.56 -3.76 6.80
CA LEU A 223 -0.80 -3.68 8.05
C LEU A 223 0.31 -4.75 8.13
N VAL A 224 0.06 -5.98 7.63
CA VAL A 224 1.09 -7.02 7.62
C VAL A 224 2.31 -6.58 6.80
N PRO A 225 2.18 -6.13 5.52
CA PRO A 225 3.34 -5.65 4.79
C PRO A 225 3.98 -4.40 5.38
N TYR A 226 3.19 -3.48 5.95
CA TYR A 226 3.72 -2.30 6.63
C TYR A 226 4.68 -2.67 7.77
N LEU A 227 4.22 -3.51 8.70
CA LEU A 227 5.04 -3.96 9.83
C LEU A 227 6.23 -4.78 9.37
N THR A 228 6.03 -5.69 8.41
CA THR A 228 7.11 -6.54 7.90
C THR A 228 8.21 -5.71 7.22
N SER A 229 7.83 -4.76 6.36
CA SER A 229 8.78 -3.86 5.69
C SER A 229 9.55 -3.00 6.68
N GLY A 230 8.85 -2.36 7.63
CA GLY A 230 9.47 -1.50 8.63
C GLY A 230 10.44 -2.26 9.54
N ILE A 231 10.05 -3.45 10.02
CA ILE A 231 10.91 -4.29 10.86
C ILE A 231 12.14 -4.76 10.09
N LEU A 232 11.95 -5.25 8.84
CA LEU A 232 13.04 -5.73 8.00
C LEU A 232 14.06 -4.63 7.71
N SER A 233 13.60 -3.45 7.28
CA SER A 233 14.47 -2.31 6.96
C SER A 233 15.21 -1.80 8.19
N THR A 234 14.52 -1.72 9.33
CA THR A 234 15.16 -1.30 10.60
C THR A 234 16.21 -2.32 11.05
N ALA A 235 15.90 -3.63 10.97
CA ALA A 235 16.85 -4.68 11.34
C ALA A 235 18.09 -4.67 10.43
N ALA A 236 17.92 -4.47 9.12
CA ALA A 236 19.02 -4.37 8.19
C ALA A 236 19.86 -3.09 8.43
N GLY A 237 19.18 -1.95 8.62
CA GLY A 237 19.85 -0.68 8.93
C GLY A 237 20.64 -0.71 10.24
N ALA A 238 20.17 -1.48 11.24
CA ALA A 238 20.86 -1.63 12.52
C ALA A 238 22.27 -2.25 12.41
N LEU A 239 22.58 -2.92 11.31
CA LEU A 239 23.91 -3.47 11.03
C LEU A 239 24.83 -2.47 10.31
N ASN A 240 24.32 -1.30 9.93
CA ASN A 240 25.12 -0.31 9.22
C ASN A 240 26.10 0.39 10.20
N PRO A 241 27.41 0.42 9.91
CA PRO A 241 28.41 0.97 10.82
C PRO A 241 28.47 2.50 10.84
N VAL A 242 27.72 3.19 9.94
CA VAL A 242 27.91 4.63 9.72
C VAL A 242 27.44 5.45 10.92
N SER A 243 26.22 5.28 11.40
CA SER A 243 25.70 6.05 12.54
C SER A 243 24.35 5.51 13.04
N PRO A 244 24.12 5.44 14.38
CA PRO A 244 22.80 5.14 14.94
C PRO A 244 21.72 6.14 14.53
N ILE A 245 22.06 7.42 14.33
CA ILE A 245 21.14 8.46 13.86
C ILE A 245 20.71 8.18 12.41
N LEU A 246 21.66 7.80 11.55
CA LEU A 246 21.36 7.42 10.16
C LEU A 246 20.42 6.22 10.11
N ILE A 247 20.62 5.22 10.97
CA ILE A 247 19.73 4.07 11.10
C ILE A 247 18.31 4.52 11.46
N LEU A 248 18.18 5.37 12.47
CA LEU A 248 16.88 5.86 12.92
C LEU A 248 16.16 6.67 11.82
N ILE A 249 16.89 7.53 11.11
CA ILE A 249 16.33 8.42 10.09
C ILE A 249 16.08 7.67 8.78
N SER A 250 17.07 6.97 8.25
CA SER A 250 16.98 6.37 6.92
C SER A 250 16.34 4.99 6.93
N ALA A 251 16.51 4.18 7.97
CA ALA A 251 15.86 2.86 8.01
C ALA A 251 14.47 2.90 8.64
N ALA A 252 14.36 3.38 9.89
CA ALA A 252 13.10 3.33 10.62
C ALA A 252 12.12 4.42 10.16
N ALA A 253 12.55 5.69 10.12
CA ALA A 253 11.66 6.80 9.76
C ALA A 253 11.28 6.76 8.28
N ALA A 254 12.20 6.43 7.36
CA ALA A 254 11.86 6.31 5.95
C ALA A 254 10.92 5.13 5.67
N SER A 255 11.20 3.94 6.23
CA SER A 255 10.34 2.78 5.98
C SER A 255 8.98 2.87 6.68
N PHE A 256 8.92 3.16 7.98
CA PHE A 256 7.64 3.33 8.69
C PHE A 256 6.95 4.64 8.30
N GLY A 257 7.67 5.75 8.19
CA GLY A 257 7.10 7.03 7.78
C GLY A 257 6.68 7.03 6.32
N GLY A 258 7.55 6.65 5.41
CA GLY A 258 7.26 6.56 3.98
C GLY A 258 6.06 5.66 3.70
N HIS A 259 6.05 4.45 4.25
CA HIS A 259 4.95 3.50 4.05
C HIS A 259 3.76 3.70 5.01
N SER A 260 3.70 4.77 5.80
CA SER A 260 2.65 5.01 6.81
C SER A 260 1.22 4.95 6.26
N GLY A 261 1.01 5.27 4.98
CA GLY A 261 -0.28 5.12 4.31
C GLY A 261 -0.88 3.73 4.47
N LEU A 262 -0.06 2.67 4.43
CA LEU A 262 -0.51 1.29 4.66
C LEU A 262 -1.05 1.07 6.08
N ALA A 263 -0.56 1.81 7.07
CA ALA A 263 -0.99 1.69 8.45
C ALA A 263 -2.38 2.28 8.74
N TRP A 264 -2.93 3.14 7.85
CA TRP A 264 -4.20 3.82 8.12
C TRP A 264 -5.18 3.85 6.94
N MET A 265 -4.72 3.64 5.68
CA MET A 265 -5.61 3.77 4.52
C MET A 265 -6.80 2.80 4.53
N ALA A 266 -6.69 1.64 5.21
CA ALA A 266 -7.80 0.72 5.37
C ALA A 266 -8.99 1.35 6.11
N SER A 267 -8.76 2.34 7.00
CA SER A 267 -9.82 3.07 7.68
C SER A 267 -10.70 3.91 6.75
N LEU A 268 -10.20 4.28 5.58
CA LEU A 268 -10.96 5.04 4.57
C LEU A 268 -12.03 4.18 3.86
N LEU A 269 -12.07 2.87 4.09
CA LEU A 269 -13.01 1.94 3.46
C LEU A 269 -14.34 1.78 4.23
N HIS A 270 -14.59 2.59 5.25
CA HIS A 270 -15.83 2.53 6.05
C HIS A 270 -17.07 3.14 5.36
N GLY A 271 -16.93 3.75 4.20
CA GLY A 271 -18.03 4.37 3.45
C GLY A 271 -18.98 3.38 2.77
N PRO A 272 -20.12 3.89 2.22
CA PRO A 272 -21.09 3.05 1.52
C PRO A 272 -20.45 2.32 0.32
N ARG A 273 -21.05 1.19 -0.01
CA ARG A 273 -20.60 0.29 -1.08
C ARG A 273 -20.62 1.01 -2.43
N ILE A 274 -19.50 1.17 -3.07
CA ILE A 274 -19.44 1.40 -4.51
C ILE A 274 -19.42 -0.01 -5.14
N PRO A 275 -20.43 -0.40 -5.91
CA PRO A 275 -20.41 -1.68 -6.60
C PRO A 275 -19.15 -1.76 -7.45
N SER A 276 -18.27 -2.71 -7.17
CA SER A 276 -17.13 -2.95 -8.02
C SER A 276 -17.59 -3.85 -9.17
N THR A 277 -17.61 -3.32 -10.36
CA THR A 277 -17.71 -4.11 -11.61
C THR A 277 -16.41 -4.86 -11.90
N GLU A 278 -15.41 -4.72 -11.05
CA GLU A 278 -14.11 -5.34 -11.20
C GLU A 278 -14.12 -6.81 -10.77
N LEU A 279 -13.40 -7.64 -11.52
CA LEU A 279 -13.22 -9.05 -11.23
C LEU A 279 -12.60 -9.23 -9.84
N GLN A 280 -13.29 -9.95 -8.94
CA GLN A 280 -12.75 -10.30 -7.64
C GLN A 280 -11.56 -11.23 -7.80
N MET A 281 -10.47 -10.93 -7.10
CA MET A 281 -9.27 -11.77 -7.14
C MET A 281 -9.43 -12.98 -6.22
N PRO A 282 -8.94 -14.16 -6.64
CA PRO A 282 -8.87 -15.33 -5.77
C PRO A 282 -8.03 -15.05 -4.53
N GLU A 283 -8.15 -15.92 -3.56
CA GLU A 283 -7.44 -15.76 -2.29
C GLU A 283 -5.94 -15.91 -2.41
N ILE A 284 -5.25 -15.24 -1.48
CA ILE A 284 -3.80 -15.42 -1.29
C ILE A 284 -3.62 -16.59 -0.32
N GLU A 285 -3.55 -17.78 -0.89
CA GLU A 285 -3.28 -19.02 -0.15
C GLU A 285 -1.81 -19.14 0.23
N ARG A 286 -1.52 -20.05 1.17
CA ARG A 286 -0.16 -20.36 1.59
C ARG A 286 0.72 -20.77 0.41
N SER A 287 1.92 -20.19 0.35
CA SER A 287 2.90 -20.49 -0.69
C SER A 287 4.29 -20.64 -0.09
N TRP A 288 4.72 -21.89 0.03
CA TRP A 288 6.04 -22.22 0.54
C TRP A 288 7.17 -21.66 -0.32
N GLY A 289 6.98 -21.56 -1.64
CA GLY A 289 7.96 -20.93 -2.54
C GLY A 289 8.23 -19.46 -2.18
N TRP A 290 7.18 -18.67 -1.91
CA TRP A 290 7.34 -17.29 -1.43
C TRP A 290 8.01 -17.22 -0.06
N ILE A 291 7.64 -18.12 0.87
CA ILE A 291 8.16 -18.14 2.25
C ILE A 291 9.65 -18.46 2.25
N ILE A 292 10.08 -19.50 1.50
CA ILE A 292 11.48 -19.89 1.41
C ILE A 292 12.30 -18.78 0.73
N ALA A 293 11.81 -18.26 -0.41
CA ALA A 293 12.48 -17.17 -1.10
C ALA A 293 12.64 -15.92 -0.19
N ALA A 294 11.60 -15.57 0.54
CA ALA A 294 11.63 -14.44 1.47
C ALA A 294 12.64 -14.65 2.61
N LEU A 295 12.72 -15.86 3.17
CA LEU A 295 13.68 -16.16 4.24
C LEU A 295 15.12 -15.99 3.75
N VAL A 296 15.45 -16.58 2.59
CA VAL A 296 16.79 -16.46 1.99
C VAL A 296 17.12 -15.01 1.69
N LEU A 297 16.19 -14.29 1.05
CA LEU A 297 16.39 -12.89 0.67
C LEU A 297 16.45 -11.95 1.88
N ALA A 298 15.71 -12.22 2.97
CA ALA A 298 15.83 -11.46 4.21
C ALA A 298 17.23 -11.61 4.84
N ILE A 299 17.77 -12.82 4.87
CA ILE A 299 19.13 -13.06 5.36
C ILE A 299 20.15 -12.30 4.52
N LEU A 300 20.05 -12.38 3.19
CA LEU A 300 20.94 -11.66 2.28
C LEU A 300 20.81 -10.15 2.41
N PHE A 301 19.61 -9.65 2.61
CA PHE A 301 19.32 -8.22 2.79
C PHE A 301 19.92 -7.71 4.11
N ILE A 302 19.64 -8.40 5.22
CA ILE A 302 20.13 -8.00 6.54
C ILE A 302 21.65 -8.18 6.64
N ALA A 303 22.16 -9.36 6.35
CA ALA A 303 23.58 -9.66 6.56
C ALA A 303 24.50 -9.20 5.42
N GLY A 304 23.99 -9.10 4.19
CA GLY A 304 24.75 -8.67 3.03
C GLY A 304 24.73 -7.17 2.82
N LEU A 305 23.52 -6.58 2.65
CA LEU A 305 23.38 -5.14 2.37
C LEU A 305 23.34 -4.27 3.63
N GLY A 306 22.92 -4.82 4.79
CA GLY A 306 22.86 -4.07 6.05
C GLY A 306 24.19 -3.40 6.42
N PRO A 307 25.29 -4.15 6.51
CA PRO A 307 26.61 -3.59 6.81
C PRO A 307 27.17 -2.65 5.72
N GLY A 308 26.62 -2.72 4.52
CA GLY A 308 27.14 -2.03 3.34
C GLY A 308 28.19 -2.83 2.58
N VAL A 309 28.10 -2.79 1.27
CA VAL A 309 29.02 -3.45 0.33
C VAL A 309 29.89 -2.41 -0.34
N LYS A 310 31.20 -2.52 -0.17
CA LYS A 310 32.17 -1.70 -0.90
C LYS A 310 32.27 -2.20 -2.34
N LEU A 311 32.05 -1.33 -3.29
CA LEU A 311 32.07 -1.62 -4.73
C LEU A 311 33.41 -1.25 -5.36
N HIS A 312 34.02 -0.16 -4.89
CA HIS A 312 35.38 0.25 -5.26
C HIS A 312 36.14 0.70 -4.01
N SER A 313 37.45 0.48 -4.02
CA SER A 313 38.35 1.07 -3.02
C SER A 313 38.55 2.55 -3.32
N VAL A 314 38.37 3.37 -2.32
CA VAL A 314 38.72 4.80 -2.36
C VAL A 314 40.25 4.93 -2.34
#